data_62fe0c36195c46131c7bafc3210ca434
#
_entry.id   62fe0c36195c46131c7bafc3210ca434
#
_cell.length_a   1.000
_cell.length_b   1.000
_cell.length_c   1.000
_cell.angle_alpha   90.00
_cell.angle_beta   90.00
_cell.angle_gamma   90.00
#
_symmetry.space_group_name_H-M   'P 1'
#
loop_
_entity.id
_entity.type
_entity.pdbx_description
1 polymer ?
#
loop_
_entity_poly.entity_id
_entity_poly.type
_entity_poly.pdbx_seq_one_letter_code
_entity_poly.pdbx_strand_id
1 'polypeptide(L)'
;MANELSVKAYLAATTAAARQRIINPNAASRYDGGTLAEQLAELRAMKTDEELALLRRAVRISAQGQREVLKLLRPDMGEMAVQGLHEYVYRRYGAEFQGYPSIVGGGANSCILHYETNDRQRLDNDLVLMDCGAEYHGYSADVTRPAPPSGTFSPAQRQIYELVLAAREAGFAVCRPGTEFNAPNKAAQEVVANGLLKLGLIGKKEEFRRYFPHGTSHYLGLDVHDRGGYGLLRAGNVITVEPGIYIPAGSPCDPKWWNIGVRIEDDALITATGYENLSAEAPRTAADIEKLMAEPSALEGFKLPDLK
;
A
#
# COMPACT_ATOMS: atom_id res chain seq x y z
N MET A 1 10.91 34.87 12.21
CA MET A 1 10.77 36.10 11.37
C MET A 1 11.26 35.92 9.94
N ALA A 2 12.40 35.27 9.66
CA ALA A 2 12.87 35.06 8.28
C ALA A 2 11.97 34.13 7.44
N ASN A 3 11.36 33.08 8.04
CA ASN A 3 10.47 32.16 7.33
C ASN A 3 9.10 32.75 6.97
N GLU A 4 8.56 33.65 7.74
CA GLU A 4 7.25 34.26 7.48
C GLU A 4 7.26 35.25 6.29
N LEU A 5 8.39 35.96 6.13
CA LEU A 5 8.61 36.84 4.97
C LEU A 5 8.81 36.05 3.68
N SER A 6 9.44 34.87 3.71
CA SER A 6 9.63 34.03 2.53
C SER A 6 8.32 33.37 2.07
N VAL A 7 7.46 32.93 3.00
CA VAL A 7 6.13 32.36 2.68
C VAL A 7 5.20 33.43 2.10
N LYS A 8 5.16 34.65 2.68
CA LYS A 8 4.36 35.74 2.13
C LYS A 8 4.84 36.19 0.73
N ALA A 9 6.15 36.23 0.51
CA ALA A 9 6.72 36.54 -0.80
C ALA A 9 6.41 35.45 -1.83
N TYR A 10 6.47 34.17 -1.44
CA TYR A 10 6.09 33.05 -2.27
C TYR A 10 4.60 33.06 -2.63
N LEU A 11 3.71 33.25 -1.63
CA LEU A 11 2.26 33.34 -1.86
C LEU A 11 1.89 34.58 -2.72
N ALA A 12 2.58 35.71 -2.54
CA ALA A 12 2.39 36.90 -3.39
C ALA A 12 2.83 36.63 -4.83
N ALA A 13 3.96 35.92 -5.02
CA ALA A 13 4.47 35.57 -6.34
C ALA A 13 3.55 34.57 -7.06
N THR A 14 3.07 33.54 -6.36
CA THR A 14 2.12 32.55 -6.91
C THR A 14 0.78 33.19 -7.27
N THR A 15 0.28 34.10 -6.44
CA THR A 15 -0.97 34.85 -6.72
C THR A 15 -0.81 35.82 -7.91
N ALA A 16 0.35 36.45 -8.04
CA ALA A 16 0.65 37.34 -9.18
C ALA A 16 0.78 36.51 -10.48
N ALA A 17 1.46 35.36 -10.45
CA ALA A 17 1.57 34.47 -11.61
C ALA A 17 0.20 33.89 -12.01
N ALA A 18 -0.65 33.53 -11.04
CA ALA A 18 -2.01 33.05 -11.27
C ALA A 18 -2.88 34.15 -11.88
N ARG A 19 -2.78 35.42 -11.38
CA ARG A 19 -3.48 36.56 -11.94
C ARG A 19 -3.03 36.86 -13.37
N GLN A 20 -1.73 36.74 -13.67
CA GLN A 20 -1.20 37.00 -15.01
C GLN A 20 -1.65 35.94 -16.01
N ARG A 21 -1.87 34.70 -15.62
CA ARG A 21 -2.50 33.65 -16.45
C ARG A 21 -3.96 33.93 -16.78
N ILE A 22 -4.71 34.53 -15.85
CA ILE A 22 -6.10 34.94 -16.09
C ILE A 22 -6.17 36.13 -17.06
N ILE A 23 -5.24 37.07 -16.96
CA ILE A 23 -5.21 38.29 -17.78
C ILE A 23 -4.58 38.04 -19.16
N ASN A 24 -3.60 37.14 -19.23
CA ASN A 24 -2.94 36.78 -20.49
C ASN A 24 -2.60 35.27 -20.51
N PRO A 25 -3.55 34.42 -20.94
CA PRO A 25 -3.37 32.98 -20.97
C PRO A 25 -2.21 32.53 -21.88
N ASN A 26 -1.72 33.36 -22.77
CA ASN A 26 -0.61 33.10 -23.70
C ASN A 26 0.73 33.67 -23.20
N ALA A 27 0.77 34.36 -22.05
CA ALA A 27 2.03 34.80 -21.48
C ALA A 27 2.81 33.59 -21.01
N ALA A 28 4.00 33.35 -21.55
CA ALA A 28 4.93 32.34 -21.07
C ALA A 28 5.18 32.56 -19.57
N SER A 29 4.89 31.53 -18.75
CA SER A 29 5.18 31.56 -17.32
C SER A 29 6.69 31.77 -17.13
N ARG A 30 7.10 32.76 -16.31
CA ARG A 30 8.51 32.92 -15.91
C ARG A 30 9.03 31.73 -15.09
N TYR A 31 8.13 30.88 -14.61
CA TYR A 31 8.45 29.68 -13.87
C TYR A 31 7.96 28.47 -14.67
N ASP A 32 8.91 27.70 -15.20
CA ASP A 32 8.62 26.43 -15.83
C ASP A 32 8.42 25.36 -14.73
N GLY A 33 7.17 25.30 -14.24
CA GLY A 33 6.81 24.29 -13.24
C GLY A 33 6.89 22.84 -13.76
N GLY A 34 6.87 22.67 -15.09
CA GLY A 34 7.06 21.36 -15.74
C GLY A 34 8.50 20.88 -15.56
N THR A 35 9.47 21.69 -15.96
CA THR A 35 10.91 21.35 -15.83
C THR A 35 11.30 21.10 -14.36
N LEU A 36 10.81 21.90 -13.41
CA LEU A 36 11.08 21.66 -11.99
C LEU A 36 10.47 20.31 -11.51
N ALA A 37 9.24 20.00 -11.90
CA ALA A 37 8.59 18.76 -11.54
C ALA A 37 9.34 17.55 -12.12
N GLU A 38 9.81 17.64 -13.35
CA GLU A 38 10.62 16.59 -14.01
C GLU A 38 11.96 16.39 -13.30
N GLN A 39 12.67 17.48 -12.96
CA GLN A 39 13.93 17.41 -12.22
C GLN A 39 13.76 16.82 -10.83
N LEU A 40 12.70 17.18 -10.11
CA LEU A 40 12.37 16.60 -8.82
C LEU A 40 11.99 15.11 -8.94
N ALA A 41 11.25 14.74 -9.99
CA ALA A 41 10.91 13.34 -10.25
C ALA A 41 12.17 12.50 -10.53
N GLU A 42 13.11 13.03 -11.33
CA GLU A 42 14.39 12.36 -11.63
C GLU A 42 15.25 12.22 -10.37
N LEU A 43 15.38 13.28 -9.57
CA LEU A 43 16.14 13.27 -8.33
C LEU A 43 15.59 12.28 -7.31
N ARG A 44 14.24 12.22 -7.13
CA ARG A 44 13.59 11.36 -6.14
C ARG A 44 13.43 9.91 -6.61
N ALA A 45 13.40 9.66 -7.92
CA ALA A 45 13.28 8.31 -8.46
C ALA A 45 14.46 7.41 -8.12
N MET A 46 15.67 8.00 -8.04
CA MET A 46 16.93 7.26 -7.78
C MET A 46 17.35 7.48 -6.33
N LYS A 47 17.22 6.45 -5.50
CA LYS A 47 17.60 6.52 -4.08
C LYS A 47 19.09 6.34 -3.91
N THR A 48 19.72 7.17 -3.07
CA THR A 48 21.09 6.97 -2.59
C THR A 48 21.14 5.84 -1.55
N ASP A 49 22.33 5.39 -1.18
CA ASP A 49 22.49 4.34 -0.17
C ASP A 49 21.97 4.79 1.21
N GLU A 50 22.13 6.08 1.55
CA GLU A 50 21.61 6.67 2.78
C GLU A 50 20.08 6.71 2.79
N GLU A 51 19.46 7.11 1.69
CA GLU A 51 18.00 7.08 1.53
C GLU A 51 17.46 5.65 1.63
N LEU A 52 18.13 4.70 0.98
CA LEU A 52 17.79 3.27 1.07
C LEU A 52 17.92 2.74 2.50
N ALA A 53 18.88 3.20 3.29
CA ALA A 53 19.02 2.79 4.69
C ALA A 53 17.82 3.26 5.53
N LEU A 54 17.34 4.49 5.33
CA LEU A 54 16.14 5.03 6.01
C LEU A 54 14.88 4.29 5.56
N LEU A 55 14.71 4.11 4.25
CA LEU A 55 13.56 3.41 3.67
C LEU A 55 13.48 1.95 4.17
N ARG A 56 14.61 1.22 4.14
CA ARG A 56 14.68 -0.14 4.70
C ARG A 56 14.29 -0.17 6.18
N ARG A 57 14.64 0.86 6.95
CA ARG A 57 14.25 0.95 8.35
C ARG A 57 12.74 1.13 8.48
N ALA A 58 12.12 2.03 7.70
CA ALA A 58 10.67 2.23 7.67
C ALA A 58 9.93 0.93 7.31
N VAL A 59 10.39 0.24 6.24
CA VAL A 59 9.81 -1.03 5.78
C VAL A 59 9.91 -2.13 6.84
N ARG A 60 11.07 -2.27 7.51
CA ARG A 60 11.24 -3.27 8.59
C ARG A 60 10.35 -2.97 9.79
N ILE A 61 10.16 -1.70 10.15
CA ILE A 61 9.23 -1.30 11.20
C ILE A 61 7.80 -1.68 10.81
N SER A 62 7.39 -1.44 9.56
CA SER A 62 6.07 -1.80 9.03
C SER A 62 5.86 -3.32 9.03
N ALA A 63 6.84 -4.08 8.56
CA ALA A 63 6.80 -5.54 8.57
C ALA A 63 6.67 -6.09 10.01
N GLN A 64 7.36 -5.49 10.99
CA GLN A 64 7.20 -5.86 12.39
C GLN A 64 5.80 -5.49 12.93
N GLY A 65 5.24 -4.35 12.50
CA GLY A 65 3.85 -3.99 12.78
C GLY A 65 2.87 -5.04 12.31
N GLN A 66 2.97 -5.42 11.02
CA GLN A 66 2.17 -6.50 10.45
C GLN A 66 2.29 -7.82 11.26
N ARG A 67 3.51 -8.21 11.63
CA ARG A 67 3.76 -9.45 12.39
C ARG A 67 3.12 -9.44 13.77
N GLU A 68 3.27 -8.38 14.54
CA GLU A 68 2.70 -8.31 15.91
C GLU A 68 1.19 -8.15 15.89
N VAL A 69 0.65 -7.37 14.95
CA VAL A 69 -0.80 -7.21 14.81
C VAL A 69 -1.46 -8.51 14.36
N LEU A 70 -0.88 -9.26 13.43
CA LEU A 70 -1.39 -10.58 13.03
C LEU A 70 -1.49 -11.55 14.21
N LYS A 71 -0.54 -11.56 15.15
CA LYS A 71 -0.59 -12.39 16.37
C LYS A 71 -1.71 -11.99 17.32
N LEU A 72 -2.06 -10.70 17.34
CA LEU A 72 -3.09 -10.14 18.23
C LEU A 72 -4.49 -10.12 17.64
N LEU A 73 -4.61 -10.19 16.32
CA LEU A 73 -5.87 -10.02 15.61
C LEU A 73 -6.92 -11.03 16.07
N ARG A 74 -8.10 -10.54 16.49
CA ARG A 74 -9.22 -11.33 17.01
C ARG A 74 -10.56 -10.79 16.48
N PRO A 75 -11.61 -11.63 16.42
CA PRO A 75 -12.93 -11.25 15.91
C PRO A 75 -13.64 -10.13 16.67
N ASP A 76 -13.35 -9.96 17.95
CA ASP A 76 -13.96 -8.95 18.82
C ASP A 76 -13.29 -7.59 18.76
N MET A 77 -12.18 -7.46 18.05
CA MET A 77 -11.49 -6.19 17.85
C MET A 77 -12.22 -5.29 16.86
N GLY A 78 -12.10 -3.97 17.04
CA GLY A 78 -12.50 -2.97 16.06
C GLY A 78 -11.34 -2.55 15.16
N GLU A 79 -11.65 -2.00 13.99
CA GLU A 79 -10.66 -1.52 13.01
C GLU A 79 -9.70 -0.48 13.60
N MET A 80 -10.22 0.47 14.38
CA MET A 80 -9.41 1.50 15.05
C MET A 80 -8.45 0.90 16.10
N ALA A 81 -8.84 -0.17 16.78
CA ALA A 81 -7.94 -0.86 17.71
C ALA A 81 -6.77 -1.53 16.98
N VAL A 82 -7.05 -2.15 15.82
CA VAL A 82 -6.02 -2.73 14.95
C VAL A 82 -5.06 -1.66 14.43
N GLN A 83 -5.59 -0.53 13.96
CA GLN A 83 -4.79 0.64 13.58
C GLN A 83 -3.87 1.07 14.74
N GLY A 84 -4.42 1.28 15.93
CA GLY A 84 -3.65 1.72 17.11
C GLY A 84 -2.52 0.76 17.50
N LEU A 85 -2.67 -0.54 17.26
CA LEU A 85 -1.62 -1.53 17.48
C LEU A 85 -0.47 -1.37 16.47
N HIS A 86 -0.75 -1.14 15.19
CA HIS A 86 0.28 -0.82 14.19
C HIS A 86 1.06 0.41 14.60
N GLU A 87 0.37 1.50 14.94
CA GLU A 87 0.97 2.77 15.32
C GLU A 87 1.80 2.65 16.60
N TYR A 88 1.35 1.85 17.58
CA TYR A 88 2.15 1.56 18.77
C TYR A 88 3.48 0.88 18.41
N VAL A 89 3.46 -0.12 17.55
CA VAL A 89 4.69 -0.81 17.10
C VAL A 89 5.61 0.16 16.37
N TYR A 90 5.07 1.02 15.50
CA TYR A 90 5.85 2.02 14.78
C TYR A 90 6.59 2.95 15.73
N ARG A 91 5.88 3.54 16.70
CA ARG A 91 6.46 4.41 17.73
C ARG A 91 7.49 3.68 18.59
N ARG A 92 7.22 2.43 18.95
CA ARG A 92 8.15 1.59 19.73
C ARG A 92 9.50 1.42 19.07
N TYR A 93 9.52 1.37 17.73
CA TYR A 93 10.74 1.21 16.94
C TYR A 93 11.32 2.52 16.38
N GLY A 94 10.76 3.66 16.77
CA GLY A 94 11.30 5.01 16.52
C GLY A 94 10.80 5.66 15.23
N ALA A 95 9.76 5.13 14.60
CA ALA A 95 9.07 5.85 13.53
C ALA A 95 8.33 7.07 14.09
N GLU A 96 8.47 8.21 13.43
CA GLU A 96 7.89 9.48 13.90
C GLU A 96 6.41 9.59 13.54
N PHE A 97 6.02 9.01 12.39
CA PHE A 97 4.64 9.07 11.89
C PHE A 97 4.27 7.78 11.14
N GLN A 98 2.99 7.64 10.78
CA GLN A 98 2.57 6.78 9.68
C GLN A 98 2.91 7.50 8.37
N GLY A 99 3.31 6.75 7.33
CA GLY A 99 3.64 7.30 6.03
C GLY A 99 2.42 7.84 5.27
N TYR A 100 1.22 7.38 5.66
CA TYR A 100 -0.09 7.76 5.15
C TYR A 100 -1.17 7.38 6.17
N PRO A 101 -2.41 7.90 6.07
CA PRO A 101 -3.51 7.44 6.91
C PRO A 101 -3.70 5.93 6.79
N SER A 102 -3.56 5.22 7.91
CA SER A 102 -3.67 3.75 7.93
C SER A 102 -5.04 3.29 7.45
N ILE A 103 -5.07 2.24 6.63
CA ILE A 103 -6.28 1.61 6.10
C ILE A 103 -6.46 0.27 6.80
N VAL A 104 -7.53 0.14 7.59
CA VAL A 104 -7.91 -1.11 8.24
C VAL A 104 -9.37 -1.39 7.93
N GLY A 105 -9.63 -2.21 6.91
CA GLY A 105 -11.00 -2.48 6.44
C GLY A 105 -11.40 -3.93 6.61
N GLY A 106 -12.43 -4.19 7.45
CA GLY A 106 -13.03 -5.50 7.65
C GLY A 106 -14.25 -5.77 6.77
N GLY A 107 -14.31 -6.92 6.10
CA GLY A 107 -15.46 -7.33 5.29
C GLY A 107 -15.77 -6.33 4.17
N ALA A 108 -16.96 -5.72 4.18
CA ALA A 108 -17.35 -4.74 3.15
C ALA A 108 -16.38 -3.56 3.03
N ASN A 109 -15.78 -3.11 4.15
CA ASN A 109 -14.82 -2.01 4.19
C ASN A 109 -13.52 -2.36 3.46
N SER A 110 -13.13 -3.64 3.41
CA SER A 110 -11.97 -4.12 2.66
C SER A 110 -12.10 -3.91 1.14
N CYS A 111 -13.31 -3.67 0.65
CA CYS A 111 -13.58 -3.40 -0.76
C CYS A 111 -13.49 -1.90 -1.12
N ILE A 112 -13.20 -1.02 -0.17
CA ILE A 112 -12.99 0.42 -0.37
C ILE A 112 -11.49 0.68 -0.39
N LEU A 113 -10.95 1.15 -1.53
CA LEU A 113 -9.51 1.20 -1.78
C LEU A 113 -8.73 2.03 -0.73
N HIS A 114 -9.19 3.26 -0.44
CA HIS A 114 -8.63 4.14 0.57
C HIS A 114 -9.63 4.33 1.71
N TYR A 115 -9.85 3.24 2.47
CA TYR A 115 -10.74 3.24 3.62
C TYR A 115 -9.99 3.70 4.87
N GLU A 116 -10.00 4.99 5.14
CA GLU A 116 -9.27 5.64 6.23
C GLU A 116 -10.11 5.88 7.49
N THR A 117 -11.41 5.60 7.45
CA THR A 117 -12.33 5.87 8.56
C THR A 117 -12.11 4.90 9.73
N ASN A 118 -11.86 3.63 9.45
CA ASN A 118 -11.52 2.57 10.42
C ASN A 118 -12.49 2.49 11.61
N ASP A 119 -13.81 2.67 11.37
CA ASP A 119 -14.80 2.87 12.43
C ASP A 119 -15.66 1.65 12.78
N ARG A 120 -15.48 0.53 12.08
CA ARG A 120 -16.17 -0.72 12.41
C ARG A 120 -15.70 -1.23 13.77
N GLN A 121 -16.68 -1.45 14.67
CA GLN A 121 -16.41 -1.78 16.07
C GLN A 121 -16.05 -3.25 16.30
N ARG A 122 -16.43 -4.16 15.42
CA ARG A 122 -16.14 -5.60 15.51
C ARG A 122 -15.83 -6.17 14.13
N LEU A 123 -14.73 -6.88 14.04
CA LEU A 123 -14.28 -7.51 12.79
C LEU A 123 -15.06 -8.78 12.48
N ASP A 124 -15.52 -9.48 13.53
CA ASP A 124 -16.12 -10.80 13.42
C ASP A 124 -15.17 -11.78 12.66
N ASN A 125 -15.70 -12.62 11.77
CA ASN A 125 -14.88 -13.54 10.97
C ASN A 125 -14.66 -13.05 9.52
N ASP A 126 -14.91 -11.76 9.27
CA ASP A 126 -14.64 -11.17 7.96
C ASP A 126 -13.14 -11.01 7.73
N LEU A 127 -12.72 -11.11 6.47
CA LEU A 127 -11.34 -10.80 6.12
C LEU A 127 -11.05 -9.32 6.38
N VAL A 128 -9.92 -9.04 7.01
CA VAL A 128 -9.47 -7.66 7.31
C VAL A 128 -8.28 -7.35 6.44
N LEU A 129 -8.39 -6.30 5.64
CA LEU A 129 -7.29 -5.73 4.88
C LEU A 129 -6.62 -4.68 5.76
N MET A 130 -5.31 -4.81 5.96
CA MET A 130 -4.48 -3.89 6.74
C MET A 130 -3.38 -3.33 5.85
N ASP A 131 -3.56 -2.10 5.42
CA ASP A 131 -2.63 -1.34 4.60
C ASP A 131 -2.07 -0.21 5.45
N CYS A 132 -0.85 -0.46 5.96
CA CYS A 132 -0.25 0.35 7.00
C CYS A 132 1.27 0.43 6.82
N GLY A 133 1.76 1.64 6.63
CA GLY A 133 3.18 1.95 6.49
C GLY A 133 3.69 2.92 7.56
N ALA A 134 4.89 2.69 8.05
CA ALA A 134 5.60 3.60 8.95
C ALA A 134 6.38 4.65 8.17
N GLU A 135 6.51 5.86 8.72
CA GLU A 135 7.47 6.86 8.27
C GLU A 135 8.65 6.90 9.23
N TYR A 136 9.85 6.80 8.70
CA TYR A 136 11.09 6.91 9.46
C TYR A 136 12.02 7.96 8.83
N HIS A 137 12.24 9.06 9.56
CA HIS A 137 13.04 10.20 9.10
C HIS A 137 12.63 10.73 7.72
N GLY A 138 11.31 10.84 7.49
CA GLY A 138 10.71 11.34 6.26
C GLY A 138 10.53 10.29 5.16
N TYR A 139 10.98 9.05 5.32
CA TYR A 139 10.81 7.97 4.33
C TYR A 139 9.65 7.07 4.71
N SER A 140 8.69 6.92 3.80
CA SER A 140 7.48 6.11 3.96
C SER A 140 7.68 4.71 3.42
N ALA A 141 7.21 3.71 4.19
CA ALA A 141 7.02 2.34 3.73
C ALA A 141 5.58 2.12 3.30
N ASP A 142 5.31 1.06 2.53
CA ASP A 142 3.97 0.68 2.10
C ASP A 142 3.78 -0.85 2.12
N VAL A 143 3.00 -1.36 3.08
CA VAL A 143 2.86 -2.80 3.29
C VAL A 143 1.43 -3.19 3.58
N THR A 144 0.78 -3.87 2.65
CA THR A 144 -0.58 -4.39 2.84
C THR A 144 -0.59 -5.89 3.08
N ARG A 145 -1.30 -6.32 4.13
CA ARG A 145 -1.60 -7.74 4.41
C ARG A 145 -3.06 -7.92 4.82
N PRO A 146 -3.84 -8.73 4.10
CA PRO A 146 -5.15 -9.18 4.57
C PRO A 146 -5.01 -10.42 5.45
N ALA A 147 -5.85 -10.51 6.49
CA ALA A 147 -5.88 -11.67 7.37
C ALA A 147 -7.30 -11.94 7.93
N PRO A 148 -7.63 -13.21 8.22
CA PRO A 148 -8.88 -13.56 8.89
C PRO A 148 -8.72 -13.44 10.42
N PRO A 149 -9.55 -12.64 11.14
CA PRO A 149 -9.46 -12.52 12.60
C PRO A 149 -9.65 -13.84 13.35
N SER A 150 -10.31 -14.82 12.72
CA SER A 150 -10.44 -16.19 13.27
C SER A 150 -9.14 -17.00 13.28
N GLY A 151 -8.07 -16.50 12.66
CA GLY A 151 -6.80 -17.22 12.49
C GLY A 151 -6.78 -18.22 11.33
N THR A 152 -7.88 -18.39 10.58
CA THR A 152 -7.96 -19.34 9.46
C THR A 152 -8.81 -18.77 8.32
N PHE A 153 -8.25 -18.75 7.11
CA PHE A 153 -8.98 -18.31 5.92
C PHE A 153 -10.14 -19.29 5.59
N SER A 154 -11.33 -18.75 5.32
CA SER A 154 -12.38 -19.55 4.69
C SER A 154 -11.97 -20.00 3.28
N PRO A 155 -12.60 -21.04 2.70
CA PRO A 155 -12.26 -21.49 1.36
C PRO A 155 -12.35 -20.38 0.29
N ALA A 156 -13.36 -19.49 0.39
CA ALA A 156 -13.52 -18.38 -0.55
C ALA A 156 -12.43 -17.31 -0.35
N GLN A 157 -12.17 -16.88 0.89
CA GLN A 157 -11.11 -15.94 1.22
C GLN A 157 -9.74 -16.45 0.74
N ARG A 158 -9.42 -17.73 0.98
CA ARG A 158 -8.16 -18.35 0.56
C ARG A 158 -7.99 -18.33 -0.96
N GLN A 159 -9.04 -18.67 -1.71
CA GLN A 159 -8.96 -18.70 -3.18
C GLN A 159 -8.66 -17.30 -3.76
N ILE A 160 -9.30 -16.24 -3.22
CA ILE A 160 -9.01 -14.86 -3.65
C ILE A 160 -7.61 -14.45 -3.18
N TYR A 161 -7.24 -14.76 -1.94
CA TYR A 161 -5.91 -14.47 -1.40
C TYR A 161 -4.79 -15.06 -2.25
N GLU A 162 -4.87 -16.36 -2.56
CA GLU A 162 -3.86 -17.08 -3.36
C GLU A 162 -3.80 -16.55 -4.80
N LEU A 163 -4.95 -16.12 -5.38
CA LEU A 163 -4.96 -15.49 -6.70
C LEU A 163 -4.23 -14.13 -6.68
N VAL A 164 -4.46 -13.30 -5.67
CA VAL A 164 -3.77 -12.01 -5.52
C VAL A 164 -2.28 -12.23 -5.24
N LEU A 165 -1.93 -13.22 -4.42
CA LEU A 165 -0.52 -13.58 -4.18
C LEU A 165 0.18 -14.01 -5.47
N ALA A 166 -0.47 -14.83 -6.30
CA ALA A 166 0.07 -15.23 -7.61
C ALA A 166 0.24 -14.02 -8.55
N ALA A 167 -0.70 -13.07 -8.53
CA ALA A 167 -0.59 -11.83 -9.31
C ALA A 167 0.57 -10.95 -8.83
N ARG A 168 0.76 -10.85 -7.51
CA ARG A 168 1.89 -10.15 -6.90
C ARG A 168 3.22 -10.80 -7.31
N GLU A 169 3.35 -12.12 -7.23
CA GLU A 169 4.56 -12.84 -7.66
C GLU A 169 4.87 -12.62 -9.16
N ALA A 170 3.83 -12.61 -10.01
CA ALA A 170 3.99 -12.30 -11.44
C ALA A 170 4.47 -10.86 -11.67
N GLY A 171 3.96 -9.90 -10.89
CA GLY A 171 4.43 -8.51 -10.92
C GLY A 171 5.90 -8.39 -10.53
N PHE A 172 6.31 -9.03 -9.44
CA PHE A 172 7.71 -9.04 -9.00
C PHE A 172 8.65 -9.70 -10.02
N ALA A 173 8.24 -10.77 -10.67
CA ALA A 173 9.06 -11.51 -11.63
C ALA A 173 9.57 -10.65 -12.80
N VAL A 174 8.89 -9.56 -13.12
CA VAL A 174 9.28 -8.64 -14.19
C VAL A 174 9.98 -7.37 -13.70
N CYS A 175 10.14 -7.19 -12.37
CA CYS A 175 10.83 -6.06 -11.77
C CYS A 175 12.36 -6.17 -11.99
N ARG A 176 12.88 -5.44 -12.99
CA ARG A 176 14.32 -5.38 -13.29
C ARG A 176 14.64 -4.13 -14.11
N PRO A 177 15.92 -3.71 -14.15
CA PRO A 177 16.31 -2.58 -14.99
C PRO A 177 15.96 -2.80 -16.46
N GLY A 178 15.52 -1.72 -17.12
CA GLY A 178 15.13 -1.74 -18.54
C GLY A 178 13.74 -2.26 -18.84
N THR A 179 12.99 -2.71 -17.82
CA THR A 179 11.57 -3.07 -17.97
C THR A 179 10.69 -1.81 -17.88
N GLU A 180 9.61 -1.73 -18.63
CA GLU A 180 8.63 -0.64 -18.50
C GLU A 180 8.08 -0.56 -17.06
N PHE A 181 7.89 0.65 -16.53
CA PHE A 181 7.27 0.87 -15.22
C PHE A 181 5.90 0.15 -15.08
N ASN A 182 5.13 0.06 -16.16
CA ASN A 182 3.82 -0.59 -16.17
C ASN A 182 3.87 -2.12 -16.39
N ALA A 183 5.06 -2.73 -16.49
CA ALA A 183 5.16 -4.18 -16.72
C ALA A 183 4.64 -5.02 -15.53
N PRO A 184 4.91 -4.69 -14.25
CA PRO A 184 4.31 -5.38 -13.11
C PRO A 184 2.78 -5.37 -13.15
N ASN A 185 2.17 -4.24 -13.52
CA ASN A 185 0.73 -4.12 -13.68
C ASN A 185 0.18 -5.03 -14.79
N LYS A 186 0.82 -5.05 -15.97
CA LYS A 186 0.41 -5.93 -17.07
C LYS A 186 0.48 -7.42 -16.67
N ALA A 187 1.56 -7.82 -15.96
CA ALA A 187 1.75 -9.19 -15.49
C ALA A 187 0.68 -9.59 -14.44
N ALA A 188 0.42 -8.72 -13.46
CA ALA A 188 -0.59 -8.95 -12.44
C ALA A 188 -2.01 -9.04 -13.05
N GLN A 189 -2.35 -8.14 -13.97
CA GLN A 189 -3.65 -8.12 -14.65
C GLN A 189 -3.93 -9.42 -15.41
N GLU A 190 -2.93 -9.99 -16.10
CA GLU A 190 -3.09 -11.26 -16.82
C GLU A 190 -3.40 -12.42 -15.87
N VAL A 191 -2.72 -12.49 -14.72
CA VAL A 191 -2.97 -13.51 -13.68
C VAL A 191 -4.37 -13.34 -13.09
N VAL A 192 -4.72 -12.10 -12.70
CA VAL A 192 -6.05 -11.79 -12.11
C VAL A 192 -7.16 -12.14 -13.11
N ALA A 193 -7.05 -11.69 -14.36
CA ALA A 193 -8.08 -11.94 -15.38
C ALA A 193 -8.30 -13.44 -15.61
N ASN A 194 -7.22 -14.23 -15.75
CA ASN A 194 -7.30 -15.67 -15.89
C ASN A 194 -7.91 -16.36 -14.67
N GLY A 195 -7.49 -15.93 -13.46
CA GLY A 195 -7.99 -16.48 -12.20
C GLY A 195 -9.46 -16.18 -11.95
N LEU A 196 -9.91 -14.94 -12.15
CA LEU A 196 -11.31 -14.55 -12.03
C LEU A 196 -12.21 -15.31 -13.01
N LEU A 197 -11.75 -15.50 -14.24
CA LEU A 197 -12.46 -16.32 -15.23
C LEU A 197 -12.58 -17.78 -14.78
N LYS A 198 -11.47 -18.37 -14.29
CA LYS A 198 -11.46 -19.75 -13.76
C LYS A 198 -12.37 -19.94 -12.56
N LEU A 199 -12.49 -18.92 -11.69
CA LEU A 199 -13.37 -18.94 -10.52
C LEU A 199 -14.85 -18.65 -10.87
N GLY A 200 -15.16 -18.31 -12.13
CA GLY A 200 -16.51 -17.96 -12.58
C GLY A 200 -17.00 -16.61 -12.07
N LEU A 201 -16.09 -15.73 -11.66
CA LEU A 201 -16.41 -14.36 -11.19
C LEU A 201 -16.66 -13.39 -12.36
N ILE A 202 -16.09 -13.68 -13.53
CA ILE A 202 -16.26 -12.94 -14.78
C ILE A 202 -16.53 -13.90 -15.92
N GLY A 203 -17.24 -13.42 -16.95
CA GLY A 203 -17.55 -14.21 -18.16
C GLY A 203 -16.47 -14.15 -19.24
N LYS A 204 -15.67 -13.09 -19.25
CA LYS A 204 -14.57 -12.86 -20.19
C LYS A 204 -13.47 -12.03 -19.54
N LYS A 205 -12.22 -12.18 -20.01
CA LYS A 205 -11.03 -11.57 -19.39
C LYS A 205 -11.12 -10.04 -19.25
N GLU A 206 -11.69 -9.36 -20.23
CA GLU A 206 -11.79 -7.89 -20.27
C GLU A 206 -12.61 -7.31 -19.11
N GLU A 207 -13.41 -8.15 -18.45
CA GLU A 207 -14.21 -7.75 -17.28
C GLU A 207 -13.42 -7.70 -15.96
N PHE A 208 -12.13 -8.07 -15.96
CA PHE A 208 -11.32 -8.13 -14.74
C PHE A 208 -11.30 -6.80 -13.96
N ARG A 209 -11.40 -5.66 -14.67
CA ARG A 209 -11.42 -4.32 -14.04
C ARG A 209 -12.59 -4.08 -13.10
N ARG A 210 -13.65 -4.91 -13.18
CA ARG A 210 -14.75 -4.88 -12.21
C ARG A 210 -14.27 -5.16 -10.78
N TYR A 211 -13.27 -6.02 -10.65
CA TYR A 211 -12.74 -6.46 -9.36
C TYR A 211 -11.29 -6.05 -9.10
N PHE A 212 -10.58 -5.58 -10.13
CA PHE A 212 -9.22 -5.04 -10.01
C PHE A 212 -9.15 -3.67 -10.71
N PRO A 213 -9.60 -2.59 -10.04
CA PRO A 213 -9.79 -1.29 -10.68
C PRO A 213 -8.57 -0.38 -10.70
N HIS A 214 -7.49 -0.68 -9.95
CA HIS A 214 -6.31 0.20 -9.78
C HIS A 214 -5.05 -0.31 -10.48
N GLY A 215 -3.99 0.49 -10.45
CA GLY A 215 -2.65 0.09 -10.87
C GLY A 215 -1.96 -0.80 -9.85
N THR A 216 -0.81 -1.38 -10.22
CA THR A 216 -0.06 -2.31 -9.36
C THR A 216 1.17 -1.68 -8.74
N SER A 217 1.55 -0.45 -9.16
CA SER A 217 2.82 0.13 -8.72
C SER A 217 2.79 1.66 -8.73
N HIS A 218 3.41 2.25 -7.73
CA HIS A 218 3.82 3.64 -7.69
C HIS A 218 5.24 3.74 -7.12
N TYR A 219 5.90 4.91 -7.28
CA TYR A 219 7.16 5.18 -6.62
C TYR A 219 6.93 5.39 -5.12
N LEU A 220 7.93 5.02 -4.31
CA LEU A 220 7.94 5.12 -2.87
C LEU A 220 9.20 5.84 -2.40
N GLY A 221 9.11 6.67 -1.37
CA GLY A 221 10.25 7.41 -0.81
C GLY A 221 9.85 8.44 0.24
N LEU A 222 10.12 9.73 -0.04
CA LEU A 222 9.74 10.84 0.84
C LEU A 222 8.22 11.07 0.90
N ASP A 223 7.48 10.57 -0.06
CA ASP A 223 6.01 10.44 -0.03
C ASP A 223 5.66 8.97 -0.30
N VAL A 224 4.53 8.49 0.21
CA VAL A 224 4.01 7.16 -0.14
C VAL A 224 3.77 7.04 -1.64
N HIS A 225 3.12 8.03 -2.26
CA HIS A 225 3.04 8.18 -3.71
C HIS A 225 4.12 9.14 -4.18
N ASP A 226 5.37 8.62 -4.21
CA ASP A 226 6.53 9.46 -4.50
C ASP A 226 6.62 9.83 -5.99
N ARG A 227 7.39 10.88 -6.27
CA ARG A 227 7.64 11.35 -7.63
C ARG A 227 8.65 10.45 -8.33
N GLY A 228 8.40 10.17 -9.60
CA GLY A 228 9.30 9.41 -10.46
C GLY A 228 8.90 9.49 -11.93
N GLY A 229 9.78 9.04 -12.81
CA GLY A 229 9.51 8.96 -14.25
C GLY A 229 8.87 7.62 -14.61
N TYR A 230 7.70 7.62 -15.22
CA TYR A 230 6.95 6.42 -15.61
C TYR A 230 7.46 5.77 -16.90
N GLY A 231 8.78 5.82 -17.14
CA GLY A 231 9.45 5.20 -18.27
C GLY A 231 9.97 3.79 -17.97
N LEU A 232 11.27 3.58 -18.19
CA LEU A 232 11.93 2.32 -17.86
C LEU A 232 12.41 2.31 -16.40
N LEU A 233 12.24 1.18 -15.73
CA LEU A 233 12.81 0.96 -14.40
C LEU A 233 14.35 0.99 -14.45
N ARG A 234 14.96 1.56 -13.42
CA ARG A 234 16.41 1.68 -13.27
C ARG A 234 16.83 1.16 -11.90
N ALA A 235 18.05 0.64 -11.80
CA ALA A 235 18.62 0.30 -10.49
C ALA A 235 18.60 1.52 -9.57
N GLY A 236 18.17 1.35 -8.32
CA GLY A 236 17.92 2.42 -7.35
C GLY A 236 16.49 2.96 -7.32
N ASN A 237 15.61 2.57 -8.26
CA ASN A 237 14.18 2.84 -8.10
C ASN A 237 13.59 1.99 -6.98
N VAL A 238 12.69 2.56 -6.19
CA VAL A 238 11.85 1.84 -5.25
C VAL A 238 10.39 2.06 -5.65
N ILE A 239 9.66 0.96 -5.84
CA ILE A 239 8.26 0.95 -6.26
C ILE A 239 7.48 -0.06 -5.43
N THR A 240 6.15 0.13 -5.31
CA THR A 240 5.25 -0.89 -4.77
C THR A 240 4.93 -1.95 -5.81
N VAL A 241 4.53 -3.14 -5.35
CA VAL A 241 3.85 -4.17 -6.16
C VAL A 241 2.65 -4.66 -5.36
N GLU A 242 1.45 -4.15 -5.74
CA GLU A 242 0.23 -4.17 -4.91
C GLU A 242 -1.03 -4.59 -5.66
N PRO A 243 -1.08 -5.72 -6.37
CA PRO A 243 -2.34 -6.14 -6.97
C PRO A 243 -3.41 -6.39 -5.92
N GLY A 244 -4.68 -6.14 -6.31
CA GLY A 244 -5.83 -6.37 -5.44
C GLY A 244 -7.06 -6.89 -6.17
N ILE A 245 -7.93 -7.58 -5.43
CA ILE A 245 -9.25 -8.03 -5.89
C ILE A 245 -10.27 -7.61 -4.82
N TYR A 246 -11.33 -6.93 -5.26
CA TYR A 246 -12.36 -6.38 -4.38
C TYR A 246 -13.74 -6.77 -4.90
N ILE A 247 -14.50 -7.51 -4.07
CA ILE A 247 -15.81 -8.07 -4.46
C ILE A 247 -16.88 -7.54 -3.49
N PRO A 248 -17.41 -6.33 -3.73
CA PRO A 248 -18.44 -5.77 -2.86
C PRO A 248 -19.73 -6.57 -2.94
N ALA A 249 -20.58 -6.44 -1.90
CA ALA A 249 -21.93 -7.01 -1.90
C ALA A 249 -22.73 -6.53 -3.12
N GLY A 250 -23.55 -7.40 -3.68
CA GLY A 250 -24.33 -7.12 -4.89
C GLY A 250 -23.54 -7.28 -6.20
N SER A 251 -22.26 -7.68 -6.14
CA SER A 251 -21.52 -8.07 -7.34
C SER A 251 -22.22 -9.21 -8.09
N PRO A 252 -22.19 -9.24 -9.44
CA PRO A 252 -22.89 -10.26 -10.25
C PRO A 252 -22.14 -11.60 -10.23
N CYS A 253 -22.00 -12.18 -9.04
CA CYS A 253 -21.38 -13.48 -8.77
C CYS A 253 -22.04 -14.13 -7.55
N ASP A 254 -21.65 -15.38 -7.25
CA ASP A 254 -22.12 -16.10 -6.06
C ASP A 254 -21.86 -15.26 -4.78
N PRO A 255 -22.88 -15.05 -3.91
CA PRO A 255 -22.73 -14.29 -2.67
C PRO A 255 -21.63 -14.76 -1.72
N LYS A 256 -21.16 -16.01 -1.85
CA LYS A 256 -20.00 -16.49 -1.06
C LYS A 256 -18.72 -15.70 -1.26
N TRP A 257 -18.62 -14.94 -2.36
CA TRP A 257 -17.49 -14.07 -2.69
C TRP A 257 -17.65 -12.64 -2.19
N TRP A 258 -18.86 -12.23 -1.81
CA TRP A 258 -19.13 -10.85 -1.46
C TRP A 258 -18.36 -10.41 -0.20
N ASN A 259 -18.02 -9.14 -0.16
CA ASN A 259 -17.28 -8.49 0.93
C ASN A 259 -15.88 -9.10 1.17
N ILE A 260 -15.28 -9.66 0.12
CA ILE A 260 -13.88 -10.10 0.14
C ILE A 260 -13.06 -9.06 -0.64
N GLY A 261 -12.26 -8.27 0.10
CA GLY A 261 -11.24 -7.38 -0.44
C GLY A 261 -9.86 -7.89 -0.06
N VAL A 262 -8.99 -8.08 -1.04
CA VAL A 262 -7.62 -8.55 -0.86
C VAL A 262 -6.69 -7.66 -1.67
N ARG A 263 -5.71 -7.02 -1.02
CA ARG A 263 -4.49 -6.43 -1.59
C ARG A 263 -3.30 -7.04 -0.89
N ILE A 264 -2.29 -7.47 -1.63
CA ILE A 264 -1.01 -7.94 -1.08
C ILE A 264 0.07 -7.07 -1.69
N GLU A 265 0.74 -6.31 -0.85
CA GLU A 265 1.66 -5.26 -1.25
C GLU A 265 3.00 -5.40 -0.57
N ASP A 266 4.03 -5.20 -1.37
CA ASP A 266 5.41 -5.17 -0.93
C ASP A 266 6.21 -4.12 -1.69
N ASP A 267 7.24 -3.60 -1.02
CA ASP A 267 8.18 -2.60 -1.55
C ASP A 267 9.32 -3.28 -2.29
N ALA A 268 9.50 -2.95 -3.57
CA ALA A 268 10.51 -3.49 -4.44
C ALA A 268 11.62 -2.47 -4.73
N LEU A 269 12.84 -2.73 -4.29
CA LEU A 269 14.03 -2.04 -4.77
C LEU A 269 14.49 -2.70 -6.07
N ILE A 270 14.57 -1.93 -7.14
CA ILE A 270 15.18 -2.39 -8.40
C ILE A 270 16.71 -2.39 -8.23
N THR A 271 17.31 -3.57 -8.35
CA THR A 271 18.76 -3.77 -8.24
C THR A 271 19.43 -3.74 -9.63
N ALA A 272 20.74 -3.86 -9.69
CA ALA A 272 21.47 -3.91 -10.96
C ALA A 272 21.05 -5.09 -11.86
N THR A 273 20.56 -6.21 -11.30
CA THR A 273 20.29 -7.45 -12.04
C THR A 273 18.85 -7.95 -11.90
N GLY A 274 18.02 -7.30 -11.07
CA GLY A 274 16.65 -7.73 -10.79
C GLY A 274 16.00 -6.84 -9.76
N TYR A 275 15.49 -7.44 -8.68
CA TYR A 275 14.87 -6.71 -7.56
C TYR A 275 15.26 -7.30 -6.21
N GLU A 276 15.06 -6.52 -5.17
CA GLU A 276 15.02 -6.94 -3.78
C GLU A 276 13.65 -6.60 -3.20
N ASN A 277 13.00 -7.57 -2.56
CA ASN A 277 11.78 -7.31 -1.78
C ASN A 277 12.18 -6.78 -0.41
N LEU A 278 11.95 -5.48 -0.15
CA LEU A 278 12.31 -4.83 1.11
C LEU A 278 11.42 -5.28 2.27
N SER A 279 10.17 -5.66 1.99
CA SER A 279 9.17 -6.11 2.97
C SER A 279 9.11 -7.63 3.13
N ALA A 280 10.16 -8.35 2.75
CA ALA A 280 10.20 -9.82 2.81
C ALA A 280 10.00 -10.41 4.23
N GLU A 281 10.25 -9.63 5.29
CA GLU A 281 10.01 -10.02 6.69
C GLU A 281 8.52 -10.08 7.06
N ALA A 282 7.63 -9.42 6.30
CA ALA A 282 6.19 -9.53 6.48
C ALA A 282 5.69 -10.87 5.90
N PRO A 283 4.92 -11.68 6.66
CA PRO A 283 4.41 -12.96 6.16
C PRO A 283 3.48 -12.71 4.97
N ARG A 284 3.57 -13.56 3.94
CA ARG A 284 2.78 -13.33 2.72
C ARG A 284 2.03 -14.55 2.20
N THR A 285 2.41 -15.79 2.54
CA THR A 285 1.57 -16.93 2.19
C THR A 285 0.44 -17.09 3.21
N ALA A 286 -0.73 -17.57 2.78
CA ALA A 286 -1.83 -17.83 3.70
C ALA A 286 -1.40 -18.76 4.84
N ALA A 287 -0.56 -19.74 4.55
CA ALA A 287 -0.04 -20.67 5.54
C ALA A 287 0.90 -19.99 6.57
N ASP A 288 1.77 -19.08 6.12
CA ASP A 288 2.66 -18.35 7.04
C ASP A 288 1.86 -17.40 7.93
N ILE A 289 0.79 -16.75 7.39
CA ILE A 289 -0.10 -15.91 8.18
C ILE A 289 -0.82 -16.73 9.24
N GLU A 290 -1.48 -17.82 8.87
CA GLU A 290 -2.18 -18.68 9.83
C GLU A 290 -1.23 -19.25 10.91
N LYS A 291 -0.04 -19.65 10.50
CA LYS A 291 1.01 -20.12 11.44
C LYS A 291 1.41 -19.01 12.40
N LEU A 292 1.67 -17.79 11.89
CA LEU A 292 2.06 -16.66 12.72
C LEU A 292 0.95 -16.25 13.69
N MET A 293 -0.31 -16.26 13.25
CA MET A 293 -1.47 -15.92 14.09
C MET A 293 -1.67 -16.91 15.27
N ALA A 294 -1.11 -18.11 15.19
CA ALA A 294 -1.11 -19.07 16.29
C ALA A 294 0.03 -18.84 17.31
N GLU A 295 0.97 -17.94 17.03
CA GLU A 295 2.07 -17.62 17.94
C GLU A 295 1.64 -16.57 18.96
N PRO A 296 2.19 -16.58 20.22
CA PRO A 296 1.93 -15.52 21.18
C PRO A 296 2.57 -14.19 20.72
N SER A 297 1.87 -13.09 20.96
CA SER A 297 2.41 -11.75 20.73
C SER A 297 3.21 -11.25 21.93
N ALA A 298 4.28 -10.50 21.68
CA ALA A 298 5.00 -9.76 22.72
C ALA A 298 4.12 -8.71 23.41
N LEU A 299 2.99 -8.33 22.82
CA LEU A 299 2.05 -7.35 23.33
C LEU A 299 0.84 -7.97 24.05
N GLU A 300 0.75 -9.28 24.18
CA GLU A 300 -0.42 -9.99 24.71
C GLU A 300 -0.79 -9.62 26.17
N GLY A 301 0.16 -9.18 26.96
CA GLY A 301 -0.05 -8.67 28.31
C GLY A 301 -0.51 -7.21 28.42
N PHE A 302 -0.59 -6.50 27.30
CA PHE A 302 -0.95 -5.07 27.25
C PHE A 302 -2.47 -4.90 27.23
N LYS A 303 -3.12 -5.07 28.39
CA LYS A 303 -4.57 -4.94 28.53
C LYS A 303 -4.92 -3.69 29.31
N LEU A 304 -5.78 -2.85 28.73
CA LEU A 304 -6.40 -1.73 29.43
C LEU A 304 -7.74 -2.17 30.05
N PRO A 305 -8.14 -1.63 31.22
CA PRO A 305 -9.45 -1.87 31.79
C PRO A 305 -10.54 -1.24 30.93
N ASP A 306 -11.73 -1.83 30.95
CA ASP A 306 -12.91 -1.25 30.30
C ASP A 306 -13.23 0.13 30.89
N LEU A 307 -13.55 1.07 30.04
CA LEU A 307 -14.08 2.36 30.44
C LEU A 307 -15.55 2.17 30.82
N LYS A 308 -15.89 2.54 32.06
CA LYS A 308 -17.27 2.53 32.54
C LYS A 308 -18.02 3.77 32.07
#